data_9cb4b96c3124025e19fdcf33abc3a5b6
#
_entry.id   9cb4b96c3124025e19fdcf33abc3a5b6
#
_cell.length_a   1.000
_cell.length_b   1.000
_cell.length_c   1.000
_cell.angle_alpha   90.00
_cell.angle_beta   90.00
_cell.angle_gamma   90.00
#
_symmetry.space_group_name_H-M   'P 1'
#
loop_
_entity.id
_entity.type
_entity.pdbx_description
1 polymer ?
#
loop_
_entity_poly.entity_id
_entity_poly.type
_entity_poly.pdbx_seq_one_letter_code
_entity_poly.pdbx_strand_id
1 'polypeptide(L)'
;MAAAAAALALGGAAVHLASAQASEPVTDMQSFLTDVTQNVDSYWTTTFADAGLPEPRVSYAWIPAGQTAASQCGELGASAAAYCPADDTIYISEQFATAIYDGALDQQLPGSSQGFGGTVGDFAVAYLVAHEYAHQVQHELGLFDRYGSQVPTAAFELQADCYAGTWAHSAGQNNQLEAGDVQEAIDAALAVGDFDASNPGHHGTPEQRATAWNTGFESGDPAACNQFLSAA
;
A
#
# COMPACT_ATOMS: atom_id res chain seq x y z
N MET A 1 -33.15 36.92 -57.64
CA MET A 1 -32.89 35.61 -56.91
C MET A 1 -31.51 35.68 -56.35
N ALA A 2 -31.37 35.89 -55.04
CA ALA A 2 -30.09 35.94 -54.34
C ALA A 2 -29.94 34.67 -53.47
N ALA A 3 -28.92 33.90 -53.75
CA ALA A 3 -28.59 32.71 -53.00
C ALA A 3 -27.71 33.07 -51.78
N ALA A 4 -28.20 32.80 -50.60
CA ALA A 4 -27.41 32.94 -49.35
C ALA A 4 -26.62 31.68 -49.11
N ALA A 5 -25.29 31.79 -49.03
CA ALA A 5 -24.41 30.71 -48.58
C ALA A 5 -24.26 30.75 -47.07
N ALA A 6 -24.69 29.69 -46.38
CA ALA A 6 -24.45 29.49 -44.95
C ALA A 6 -23.10 28.83 -44.76
N ALA A 7 -22.19 29.51 -44.07
CA ALA A 7 -20.91 28.92 -43.62
C ALA A 7 -21.13 28.23 -42.28
N LEU A 8 -20.94 26.90 -42.25
CA LEU A 8 -20.83 26.13 -40.99
C LEU A 8 -19.45 26.34 -40.39
N ALA A 9 -19.39 26.98 -39.23
CA ALA A 9 -18.19 27.01 -38.39
C ALA A 9 -18.09 25.72 -37.60
N LEU A 10 -17.11 24.86 -37.91
CA LEU A 10 -16.71 23.74 -37.12
C LEU A 10 -15.93 24.24 -35.91
N GLY A 11 -16.60 24.33 -34.77
CA GLY A 11 -15.94 24.57 -33.48
C GLY A 11 -15.16 23.32 -33.05
N GLY A 12 -13.85 23.33 -33.25
CA GLY A 12 -12.97 22.35 -32.69
C GLY A 12 -12.89 22.53 -31.15
N ALA A 13 -13.46 21.61 -30.38
CA ALA A 13 -13.20 21.53 -28.96
C ALA A 13 -11.74 21.07 -28.77
N ALA A 14 -10.88 21.97 -28.30
CA ALA A 14 -9.55 21.60 -27.86
C ALA A 14 -9.69 20.76 -26.60
N VAL A 15 -9.41 19.47 -26.73
CA VAL A 15 -9.23 18.57 -25.56
C VAL A 15 -7.95 19.05 -24.90
N HIS A 16 -8.08 19.71 -23.76
CA HIS A 16 -6.96 19.97 -22.87
C HIS A 16 -6.61 18.63 -22.23
N LEU A 17 -5.57 17.99 -22.73
CA LEU A 17 -4.89 16.95 -21.99
C LEU A 17 -4.29 17.63 -20.75
N ALA A 18 -4.86 17.37 -19.58
CA ALA A 18 -4.21 17.70 -18.34
C ALA A 18 -2.84 17.00 -18.37
N SER A 19 -1.76 17.77 -18.38
CA SER A 19 -0.43 17.22 -18.19
C SER A 19 -0.43 16.60 -16.79
N ALA A 20 -0.17 15.29 -16.69
CA ALA A 20 0.17 14.66 -15.42
C ALA A 20 1.33 15.47 -14.83
N GLN A 21 1.10 16.06 -13.68
CA GLN A 21 2.17 16.70 -12.93
C GLN A 21 3.02 15.55 -12.36
N ALA A 22 4.32 15.61 -12.60
CA ALA A 22 5.24 14.71 -11.91
C ALA A 22 5.24 15.09 -10.44
N SER A 23 5.25 14.08 -9.55
CA SER A 23 5.36 14.30 -8.12
C SER A 23 6.55 15.18 -7.78
N GLU A 24 6.39 16.06 -6.80
CA GLU A 24 7.53 16.76 -6.23
C GLU A 24 8.41 15.73 -5.50
N PRO A 25 9.73 15.78 -5.65
CA PRO A 25 10.61 14.82 -5.01
C PRO A 25 10.42 14.81 -3.49
N VAL A 26 10.37 13.62 -2.89
CA VAL A 26 10.34 13.46 -1.42
C VAL A 26 11.66 13.97 -0.85
N THR A 27 11.61 15.11 -0.18
CA THR A 27 12.80 15.75 0.44
C THR A 27 12.93 15.49 1.94
N ASP A 28 11.84 15.04 2.58
CA ASP A 28 11.76 14.68 3.99
C ASP A 28 10.92 13.41 4.13
N MET A 29 11.59 12.27 4.28
CA MET A 29 10.95 10.97 4.38
C MET A 29 10.06 10.86 5.62
N GLN A 30 10.45 11.45 6.75
CA GLN A 30 9.63 11.42 7.96
C GLN A 30 8.29 12.14 7.76
N SER A 31 8.30 13.31 7.14
CA SER A 31 7.08 14.03 6.81
C SER A 31 6.22 13.23 5.82
N PHE A 32 6.83 12.66 4.79
CA PHE A 32 6.12 11.85 3.80
C PHE A 32 5.43 10.64 4.44
N LEU A 33 6.14 9.85 5.25
CA LEU A 33 5.57 8.72 5.98
C LEU A 33 4.39 9.15 6.87
N THR A 34 4.51 10.31 7.51
CA THR A 34 3.46 10.87 8.36
C THR A 34 2.22 11.23 7.55
N ASP A 35 2.39 11.93 6.43
CA ASP A 35 1.30 12.38 5.57
C ASP A 35 0.55 11.18 4.95
N VAL A 36 1.29 10.17 4.46
CA VAL A 36 0.70 8.93 3.94
C VAL A 36 -0.07 8.20 5.04
N THR A 37 0.51 8.06 6.24
CA THR A 37 -0.16 7.39 7.36
C THR A 37 -1.47 8.09 7.73
N GLN A 38 -1.48 9.42 7.79
CA GLN A 38 -2.70 10.18 8.06
C GLN A 38 -3.77 10.01 6.97
N ASN A 39 -3.36 9.87 5.72
CA ASN A 39 -4.27 9.61 4.60
C ASN A 39 -4.90 8.22 4.72
N VAL A 40 -4.08 7.18 5.00
CA VAL A 40 -4.53 5.80 5.23
C VAL A 40 -5.46 5.73 6.45
N ASP A 41 -5.10 6.40 7.55
CA ASP A 41 -5.89 6.49 8.77
C ASP A 41 -7.27 7.11 8.52
N SER A 42 -7.31 8.20 7.78
CA SER A 42 -8.57 8.88 7.39
C SER A 42 -9.50 7.96 6.59
N TYR A 43 -8.94 7.16 5.67
CA TYR A 43 -9.69 6.16 4.91
C TYR A 43 -10.29 5.10 5.83
N TRP A 44 -9.48 4.51 6.71
CA TRP A 44 -9.96 3.45 7.61
C TRP A 44 -10.91 3.96 8.68
N THR A 45 -10.69 5.16 9.22
CA THR A 45 -11.63 5.83 10.13
C THR A 45 -13.02 5.96 9.49
N THR A 46 -13.07 6.41 8.25
CA THR A 46 -14.32 6.51 7.49
C THR A 46 -14.94 5.13 7.26
N THR A 47 -14.15 4.16 6.83
CA THR A 47 -14.59 2.79 6.55
C THR A 47 -15.17 2.11 7.80
N PHE A 48 -14.51 2.28 8.95
CA PHE A 48 -15.00 1.74 10.24
C PHE A 48 -16.29 2.43 10.68
N ALA A 49 -16.38 3.76 10.53
CA ALA A 49 -17.59 4.51 10.86
C ALA A 49 -18.78 4.06 10.01
N ASP A 50 -18.58 3.85 8.70
CA ASP A 50 -19.61 3.36 7.78
C ASP A 50 -20.08 1.93 8.13
N ALA A 51 -19.18 1.12 8.68
CA ALA A 51 -19.48 -0.23 9.19
C ALA A 51 -20.06 -0.23 10.61
N GLY A 52 -20.17 0.92 11.27
CA GLY A 52 -20.62 1.04 12.66
C GLY A 52 -19.63 0.47 13.69
N LEU A 53 -18.35 0.42 13.33
CA LEU A 53 -17.25 -0.03 14.18
C LEU A 53 -16.61 1.16 14.92
N PRO A 54 -15.93 0.93 16.05
CA PRO A 54 -15.12 1.95 16.71
C PRO A 54 -14.03 2.47 15.78
N GLU A 55 -13.63 3.72 15.93
CA GLU A 55 -12.50 4.31 15.22
C GLU A 55 -11.21 3.49 15.46
N PRO A 56 -10.50 3.08 14.41
CA PRO A 56 -9.24 2.37 14.57
C PRO A 56 -8.21 3.28 15.25
N ARG A 57 -7.32 2.70 16.03
CA ARG A 57 -6.28 3.45 16.73
C ARG A 57 -4.94 2.81 16.46
N VAL A 58 -3.97 3.61 16.06
CA VAL A 58 -2.62 3.15 15.81
C VAL A 58 -1.61 4.18 16.27
N SER A 59 -0.53 3.70 16.87
CA SER A 59 0.69 4.49 17.04
C SER A 59 1.63 4.23 15.89
N TYR A 60 2.52 5.17 15.60
CA TYR A 60 3.57 4.96 14.63
C TYR A 60 4.89 5.59 15.09
N ALA A 61 5.99 4.95 14.68
CA ALA A 61 7.33 5.38 15.01
C ALA A 61 8.22 5.26 13.76
N TRP A 62 8.72 6.40 13.30
CA TRP A 62 9.71 6.45 12.25
C TRP A 62 11.10 6.30 12.85
N ILE A 63 11.84 5.29 12.41
CA ILE A 63 13.18 4.99 12.92
C ILE A 63 14.18 5.79 12.10
N PRO A 64 14.87 6.80 12.68
CA PRO A 64 15.82 7.61 11.94
C PRO A 64 16.97 6.77 11.36
N ALA A 65 17.52 7.18 10.22
CA ALA A 65 18.60 6.47 9.56
C ALA A 65 19.76 6.17 10.52
N GLY A 66 20.22 4.92 10.52
CA GLY A 66 21.31 4.45 11.38
C GLY A 66 20.94 4.23 12.86
N GLN A 67 19.66 4.34 13.22
CA GLN A 67 19.17 4.06 14.57
C GLN A 67 18.37 2.74 14.63
N THR A 68 18.05 2.33 15.86
CA THR A 68 17.13 1.22 16.16
C THR A 68 16.01 1.73 17.07
N ALA A 69 14.88 1.04 17.07
CA ALA A 69 13.78 1.26 18.00
C ALA A 69 13.49 -0.03 18.78
N ALA A 70 13.25 0.12 20.08
CA ALA A 70 12.75 -0.98 20.90
C ALA A 70 11.23 -1.05 20.76
N SER A 71 10.70 -2.23 20.47
CA SER A 71 9.26 -2.53 20.49
C SER A 71 8.97 -3.70 21.42
N GLN A 72 7.70 -3.96 21.71
CA GLN A 72 7.33 -5.19 22.43
C GLN A 72 7.47 -6.45 21.58
N CYS A 73 7.63 -6.31 20.26
CA CYS A 73 7.93 -7.40 19.33
C CYS A 73 9.44 -7.63 19.13
N GLY A 74 10.30 -6.84 19.77
CA GLY A 74 11.76 -6.93 19.66
C GLY A 74 12.41 -5.62 19.23
N GLU A 75 13.72 -5.66 18.99
CA GLU A 75 14.46 -4.52 18.46
C GLU A 75 14.30 -4.43 16.94
N LEU A 76 13.99 -3.25 16.44
CA LEU A 76 13.77 -2.95 15.03
C LEU A 76 14.86 -1.99 14.53
N GLY A 77 15.43 -2.27 13.38
CA GLY A 77 16.59 -1.55 12.84
C GLY A 77 16.39 -1.00 11.43
N ALA A 78 17.50 -0.87 10.72
CA ALA A 78 17.58 -0.17 9.43
C ALA A 78 16.72 -0.73 8.30
N SER A 79 16.25 -1.98 8.39
CA SER A 79 15.37 -2.62 7.40
C SER A 79 13.94 -2.83 7.93
N ALA A 80 13.57 -2.14 9.02
CA ALA A 80 12.27 -2.33 9.63
C ALA A 80 11.14 -1.71 8.79
N ALA A 81 10.14 -2.52 8.52
CA ALA A 81 8.79 -2.15 8.23
C ALA A 81 7.92 -3.23 8.85
N ALA A 82 7.19 -2.91 9.89
CA ALA A 82 6.40 -3.87 10.65
C ALA A 82 5.34 -3.20 11.50
N TYR A 83 4.17 -3.82 11.59
CA TYR A 83 3.22 -3.58 12.65
C TYR A 83 3.49 -4.51 13.83
N CYS A 84 3.58 -3.98 15.04
CA CYS A 84 3.71 -4.77 16.26
C CYS A 84 2.39 -4.79 17.02
N PRO A 85 1.66 -5.93 17.06
CA PRO A 85 0.37 -6.00 17.74
C PRO A 85 0.49 -5.94 19.27
N ALA A 86 1.67 -6.17 19.84
CA ALA A 86 1.87 -6.18 21.30
C ALA A 86 1.94 -4.74 21.89
N ASP A 87 2.29 -3.74 21.09
CA ASP A 87 2.28 -2.32 21.48
C ASP A 87 1.47 -1.43 20.55
N ASP A 88 0.72 -2.05 19.62
CA ASP A 88 -0.18 -1.39 18.67
C ASP A 88 0.52 -0.25 17.92
N THR A 89 1.68 -0.54 17.36
CA THR A 89 2.53 0.45 16.73
C THR A 89 3.07 -0.01 15.37
N ILE A 90 2.98 0.88 14.38
CA ILE A 90 3.65 0.72 13.08
C ILE A 90 5.06 1.31 13.20
N TYR A 91 6.05 0.52 12.82
CA TYR A 91 7.46 0.92 12.79
C TYR A 91 7.98 0.88 11.37
N ILE A 92 8.47 2.01 10.87
CA ILE A 92 9.14 2.06 9.56
C ILE A 92 10.48 2.78 9.71
N SER A 93 11.53 2.16 9.18
CA SER A 93 12.84 2.81 9.07
C SER A 93 12.83 3.83 7.94
N GLU A 94 13.20 5.07 8.23
CA GLU A 94 13.39 6.11 7.22
C GLU A 94 14.44 5.69 6.17
N GLN A 95 15.49 4.96 6.60
CA GLN A 95 16.50 4.43 5.69
C GLN A 95 15.93 3.38 4.74
N PHE A 96 15.05 2.51 5.23
CA PHE A 96 14.39 1.49 4.40
C PHE A 96 13.41 2.13 3.41
N ALA A 97 12.58 3.04 3.90
CA ALA A 97 11.64 3.78 3.06
C ALA A 97 12.35 4.59 1.96
N THR A 98 13.47 5.27 2.30
CA THR A 98 14.29 5.97 1.30
C THR A 98 14.90 5.01 0.29
N ALA A 99 15.37 3.84 0.73
CA ALA A 99 15.94 2.84 -0.17
C ALA A 99 14.89 2.24 -1.13
N ILE A 100 13.62 2.12 -0.69
CA ILE A 100 12.47 1.79 -1.55
C ILE A 100 12.24 2.92 -2.56
N TYR A 101 12.11 4.15 -2.09
CA TYR A 101 11.86 5.32 -2.93
C TYR A 101 12.90 5.47 -4.06
N ASP A 102 14.17 5.25 -3.73
CA ASP A 102 15.30 5.41 -4.66
C ASP A 102 15.54 4.17 -5.56
N GLY A 103 14.79 3.08 -5.38
CA GLY A 103 15.04 1.80 -6.08
C GLY A 103 16.34 1.09 -5.63
N ALA A 104 16.92 1.51 -4.50
CA ALA A 104 18.19 0.95 -4.04
C ALA A 104 18.07 -0.50 -3.53
N LEU A 105 16.86 -0.99 -3.31
CA LEU A 105 16.58 -2.37 -2.92
C LEU A 105 16.27 -3.30 -4.09
N ASP A 106 16.21 -2.78 -5.31
CA ASP A 106 16.05 -3.60 -6.49
C ASP A 106 17.16 -4.67 -6.53
N GLN A 107 16.77 -5.89 -6.87
CA GLN A 107 17.64 -7.08 -6.81
C GLN A 107 18.03 -7.57 -5.40
N GLN A 108 17.57 -6.94 -4.33
CA GLN A 108 17.86 -7.34 -2.95
C GLN A 108 16.64 -7.93 -2.23
N LEU A 109 15.43 -7.52 -2.62
CA LEU A 109 14.20 -8.10 -2.09
C LEU A 109 13.94 -9.49 -2.69
N PRO A 110 13.21 -10.37 -1.99
CA PRO A 110 13.06 -11.76 -2.40
C PRO A 110 12.54 -11.94 -3.83
N GLY A 111 11.49 -11.23 -4.23
CA GLY A 111 10.93 -11.28 -5.58
C GLY A 111 11.81 -10.57 -6.61
N SER A 112 12.25 -9.32 -6.32
CA SER A 112 13.04 -8.55 -7.28
C SER A 112 14.41 -9.20 -7.56
N SER A 113 15.00 -9.91 -6.61
CA SER A 113 16.22 -10.69 -6.82
C SER A 113 16.07 -11.81 -7.83
N GLN A 114 14.83 -12.21 -8.14
CA GLN A 114 14.46 -13.22 -9.13
C GLN A 114 13.78 -12.63 -10.36
N GLY A 115 13.78 -11.31 -10.49
CA GLY A 115 13.25 -10.60 -11.66
C GLY A 115 11.76 -10.24 -11.59
N PHE A 116 11.17 -10.27 -10.41
CA PHE A 116 9.78 -9.86 -10.18
C PHE A 116 9.73 -8.46 -9.58
N GLY A 117 9.12 -7.52 -10.31
CA GLY A 117 8.90 -6.16 -9.84
C GLY A 117 10.17 -5.37 -9.53
N GLY A 118 10.01 -4.31 -8.80
CA GLY A 118 11.06 -3.40 -8.34
C GLY A 118 10.47 -2.44 -7.32
N THR A 119 11.33 -1.67 -6.67
CA THR A 119 10.88 -0.64 -5.72
C THR A 119 11.48 0.69 -6.12
N VAL A 120 10.66 1.55 -6.70
CA VAL A 120 11.03 2.92 -7.05
C VAL A 120 9.78 3.79 -6.99
N GLY A 121 9.94 5.00 -6.47
CA GLY A 121 8.88 5.99 -6.42
C GLY A 121 8.20 6.11 -5.04
N ASP A 122 7.41 7.14 -4.92
CA ASP A 122 6.75 7.50 -3.67
C ASP A 122 5.56 6.58 -3.36
N PHE A 123 4.87 6.10 -4.39
CA PHE A 123 3.75 5.20 -4.18
C PHE A 123 4.17 3.77 -3.80
N ALA A 124 5.40 3.35 -4.11
CA ALA A 124 5.97 2.12 -3.57
C ALA A 124 6.15 2.21 -2.03
N VAL A 125 6.55 3.38 -1.51
CA VAL A 125 6.61 3.65 -0.07
C VAL A 125 5.21 3.78 0.53
N ALA A 126 4.29 4.43 -0.17
CA ALA A 126 2.90 4.57 0.27
C ALA A 126 2.19 3.21 0.39
N TYR A 127 2.44 2.29 -0.56
CA TYR A 127 1.97 0.90 -0.46
C TYR A 127 2.50 0.22 0.80
N LEU A 128 3.80 0.37 1.12
CA LEU A 128 4.37 -0.21 2.34
C LEU A 128 3.65 0.29 3.59
N VAL A 129 3.43 1.60 3.72
CA VAL A 129 2.70 2.19 4.85
C VAL A 129 1.29 1.62 4.95
N ALA A 130 0.57 1.56 3.82
CA ALA A 130 -0.80 1.05 3.78
C ALA A 130 -0.87 -0.45 4.12
N HIS A 131 0.13 -1.24 3.74
CA HIS A 131 0.26 -2.65 4.09
C HIS A 131 0.45 -2.84 5.60
N GLU A 132 1.37 -2.10 6.23
CA GLU A 132 1.58 -2.19 7.68
C GLU A 132 0.33 -1.68 8.45
N TYR A 133 -0.33 -0.64 7.95
CA TYR A 133 -1.60 -0.18 8.52
C TYR A 133 -2.68 -1.25 8.40
N ALA A 134 -2.70 -2.02 7.32
CA ALA A 134 -3.66 -3.11 7.15
C ALA A 134 -3.50 -4.21 8.20
N HIS A 135 -2.28 -4.48 8.68
CA HIS A 135 -2.07 -5.39 9.81
C HIS A 135 -2.69 -4.86 11.11
N GLN A 136 -2.64 -3.55 11.35
CA GLN A 136 -3.36 -2.93 12.46
C GLN A 136 -4.89 -3.12 12.31
N VAL A 137 -5.43 -2.91 11.11
CA VAL A 137 -6.85 -3.17 10.82
C VAL A 137 -7.22 -4.63 11.10
N GLN A 138 -6.38 -5.58 10.72
CA GLN A 138 -6.59 -7.01 11.05
C GLN A 138 -6.64 -7.25 12.56
N HIS A 139 -5.78 -6.56 13.32
CA HIS A 139 -5.75 -6.62 14.78
C HIS A 139 -7.04 -6.08 15.39
N GLU A 140 -7.45 -4.87 15.00
CA GLU A 140 -8.69 -4.22 15.48
C GLU A 140 -9.95 -5.06 15.19
N LEU A 141 -9.98 -5.74 14.04
CA LEU A 141 -11.04 -6.65 13.67
C LEU A 141 -10.97 -8.01 14.37
N GLY A 142 -9.93 -8.26 15.19
CA GLY A 142 -9.71 -9.52 15.91
C GLY A 142 -9.41 -10.70 14.98
N LEU A 143 -8.88 -10.44 13.77
CA LEU A 143 -8.67 -11.49 12.77
C LEU A 143 -7.52 -12.41 13.16
N PHE A 144 -6.48 -11.92 13.82
CA PHE A 144 -5.38 -12.74 14.32
C PHE A 144 -5.87 -13.77 15.33
N ASP A 145 -6.73 -13.39 16.27
CA ASP A 145 -7.30 -14.30 17.26
C ASP A 145 -8.25 -15.30 16.61
N ARG A 146 -9.03 -14.85 15.63
CA ARG A 146 -10.04 -15.67 14.96
C ARG A 146 -9.44 -16.70 14.01
N TYR A 147 -8.41 -16.36 13.25
CA TYR A 147 -7.89 -17.17 12.15
C TYR A 147 -6.45 -17.63 12.32
N GLY A 148 -5.68 -17.05 13.25
CA GLY A 148 -4.23 -17.28 13.37
C GLY A 148 -3.78 -18.73 13.53
N SER A 149 -4.66 -19.62 14.04
CA SER A 149 -4.38 -21.05 14.10
C SER A 149 -4.98 -21.86 12.93
N GLN A 150 -5.68 -21.19 12.00
CA GLN A 150 -6.48 -21.85 10.96
C GLN A 150 -5.91 -21.60 9.56
N VAL A 151 -5.18 -20.50 9.38
CA VAL A 151 -4.61 -20.10 8.10
C VAL A 151 -3.12 -19.84 8.21
N PRO A 152 -2.33 -20.01 7.13
CA PRO A 152 -0.90 -19.66 7.12
C PRO A 152 -0.71 -18.13 7.21
N THR A 153 0.47 -17.69 7.63
CA THR A 153 0.87 -16.27 7.69
C THR A 153 0.61 -15.56 6.38
N ALA A 154 0.94 -16.18 5.25
CA ALA A 154 0.69 -15.62 3.91
C ALA A 154 -0.77 -15.21 3.68
N ALA A 155 -1.75 -15.83 4.34
CA ALA A 155 -3.15 -15.42 4.19
C ALA A 155 -3.41 -14.02 4.76
N PHE A 156 -2.78 -13.68 5.89
CA PHE A 156 -2.84 -12.33 6.46
C PHE A 156 -2.09 -11.32 5.60
N GLU A 157 -0.94 -11.70 5.07
CA GLU A 157 -0.14 -10.86 4.18
C GLU A 157 -0.94 -10.49 2.90
N LEU A 158 -1.54 -11.50 2.26
CA LEU A 158 -2.37 -11.28 1.08
C LEU A 158 -3.61 -10.44 1.40
N GLN A 159 -4.22 -10.62 2.55
CA GLN A 159 -5.33 -9.76 2.97
C GLN A 159 -4.84 -8.32 3.23
N ALA A 160 -3.66 -8.13 3.82
CA ALA A 160 -3.08 -6.81 4.04
C ALA A 160 -2.77 -6.10 2.71
N ASP A 161 -2.22 -6.80 1.71
CA ASP A 161 -2.07 -6.27 0.35
C ASP A 161 -3.41 -5.84 -0.25
N CYS A 162 -4.44 -6.67 -0.11
CA CYS A 162 -5.77 -6.34 -0.60
C CYS A 162 -6.35 -5.10 0.10
N TYR A 163 -6.21 -4.99 1.40
CA TYR A 163 -6.64 -3.79 2.15
C TYR A 163 -5.87 -2.54 1.71
N ALA A 164 -4.56 -2.64 1.48
CA ALA A 164 -3.76 -1.55 0.90
C ALA A 164 -4.30 -1.15 -0.49
N GLY A 165 -4.71 -2.12 -1.30
CA GLY A 165 -5.37 -1.87 -2.59
C GLY A 165 -6.69 -1.14 -2.45
N THR A 166 -7.53 -1.43 -1.44
CA THR A 166 -8.80 -0.71 -1.22
C THR A 166 -8.59 0.75 -0.84
N TRP A 167 -7.56 1.04 -0.03
CA TRP A 167 -7.16 2.41 0.25
C TRP A 167 -6.69 3.12 -1.03
N ALA A 168 -5.84 2.50 -1.83
CA ALA A 168 -5.35 3.05 -3.10
C ALA A 168 -6.50 3.33 -4.09
N HIS A 169 -7.54 2.48 -4.13
CA HIS A 169 -8.76 2.76 -4.88
C HIS A 169 -9.41 4.08 -4.44
N SER A 170 -9.57 4.28 -3.13
CA SER A 170 -10.13 5.52 -2.58
C SER A 170 -9.25 6.73 -2.91
N ALA A 171 -7.92 6.60 -2.82
CA ALA A 171 -6.99 7.65 -3.24
C ALA A 171 -7.18 8.02 -4.72
N GLY A 172 -7.36 7.02 -5.58
CA GLY A 172 -7.67 7.23 -7.00
C GLY A 172 -9.00 7.95 -7.24
N GLN A 173 -10.05 7.58 -6.51
CA GLN A 173 -11.35 8.25 -6.58
C GLN A 173 -11.27 9.73 -6.14
N ASN A 174 -10.35 10.05 -5.26
CA ASN A 174 -10.11 11.40 -4.75
C ASN A 174 -9.06 12.18 -5.58
N ASN A 175 -8.63 11.66 -6.74
CA ASN A 175 -7.60 12.24 -7.61
C ASN A 175 -6.26 12.51 -6.88
N GLN A 176 -5.89 11.61 -5.98
CA GLN A 176 -4.64 11.67 -5.22
C GLN A 176 -3.54 10.80 -5.85
N LEU A 177 -3.90 9.98 -6.86
CA LEU A 177 -2.92 9.18 -7.59
C LEU A 177 -2.38 9.92 -8.80
N GLU A 178 -1.09 9.72 -9.05
CA GLU A 178 -0.36 10.21 -10.20
C GLU A 178 -0.17 9.13 -11.28
N ALA A 179 0.38 9.54 -12.41
CA ALA A 179 0.67 8.58 -13.47
C ALA A 179 1.89 7.74 -13.10
N GLY A 180 1.68 6.44 -12.86
CA GLY A 180 2.72 5.51 -12.45
C GLY A 180 2.41 4.80 -11.13
N ASP A 181 1.72 5.47 -10.20
CA ASP A 181 1.50 4.99 -8.82
C ASP A 181 0.96 3.56 -8.74
N VAL A 182 -0.04 3.25 -9.55
CA VAL A 182 -0.61 1.90 -9.61
C VAL A 182 0.46 0.86 -10.00
N GLN A 183 1.34 1.20 -10.93
CA GLN A 183 2.42 0.30 -11.34
C GLN A 183 3.49 0.20 -10.26
N GLU A 184 3.83 1.29 -9.58
CA GLU A 184 4.77 1.29 -8.46
C GLU A 184 4.29 0.38 -7.32
N ALA A 185 3.00 0.43 -6.96
CA ALA A 185 2.43 -0.47 -5.96
C ALA A 185 2.48 -1.94 -6.40
N ILE A 186 2.12 -2.23 -7.65
CA ILE A 186 2.18 -3.59 -8.19
C ILE A 186 3.62 -4.11 -8.19
N ASP A 187 4.57 -3.31 -8.66
CA ASP A 187 5.98 -3.69 -8.71
C ASP A 187 6.57 -3.88 -7.31
N ALA A 188 6.18 -3.06 -6.34
CA ALA A 188 6.56 -3.23 -4.95
C ALA A 188 5.99 -4.52 -4.35
N ALA A 189 4.71 -4.82 -4.57
CA ALA A 189 4.08 -6.05 -4.12
C ALA A 189 4.76 -7.30 -4.73
N LEU A 190 5.12 -7.25 -6.02
CA LEU A 190 5.90 -8.30 -6.68
C LEU A 190 7.29 -8.46 -6.04
N ALA A 191 7.97 -7.34 -5.77
CA ALA A 191 9.34 -7.32 -5.29
C ALA A 191 9.50 -7.95 -3.90
N VAL A 192 8.52 -7.76 -3.00
CA VAL A 192 8.57 -8.26 -1.62
C VAL A 192 8.04 -9.70 -1.48
N GLY A 193 7.39 -10.26 -2.50
CA GLY A 193 6.94 -11.66 -2.49
C GLY A 193 8.09 -12.65 -2.43
N ASP A 194 7.89 -13.80 -1.79
CA ASP A 194 8.90 -14.84 -1.66
C ASP A 194 8.40 -16.22 -2.14
N PHE A 195 9.31 -17.16 -2.35
CA PHE A 195 8.98 -18.48 -2.90
C PHE A 195 9.11 -19.61 -1.88
N ASP A 196 9.51 -19.33 -0.63
CA ASP A 196 9.70 -20.36 0.38
C ASP A 196 8.42 -20.61 1.18
N ALA A 197 7.47 -21.30 0.59
CA ALA A 197 6.21 -21.67 1.24
C ALA A 197 6.41 -22.60 2.48
N SER A 198 7.62 -23.11 2.72
CA SER A 198 7.93 -23.87 3.92
C SER A 198 8.35 -22.97 5.11
N ASN A 199 8.67 -21.72 4.85
CA ASN A 199 8.98 -20.75 5.88
C ASN A 199 7.69 -20.33 6.62
N PRO A 200 7.61 -20.46 7.95
CA PRO A 200 6.45 -19.97 8.71
C PRO A 200 6.17 -18.47 8.54
N GLY A 201 7.19 -17.69 8.17
CA GLY A 201 7.07 -16.27 7.85
C GLY A 201 6.88 -15.99 6.36
N HIS A 202 6.46 -16.98 5.54
CA HIS A 202 6.19 -16.77 4.11
C HIS A 202 5.10 -15.71 3.90
N HIS A 203 5.40 -14.72 3.04
CA HIS A 203 4.52 -13.57 2.80
C HIS A 203 3.62 -13.73 1.54
N GLY A 204 3.70 -14.87 0.86
CA GLY A 204 3.06 -15.09 -0.43
C GLY A 204 4.01 -14.89 -1.60
N THR A 205 3.70 -15.55 -2.73
CA THR A 205 4.51 -15.39 -3.95
C THR A 205 4.32 -13.99 -4.55
N PRO A 206 5.27 -13.50 -5.36
CA PRO A 206 5.12 -12.23 -6.07
C PRO A 206 3.76 -12.08 -6.75
N GLU A 207 3.32 -13.08 -7.50
CA GLU A 207 2.06 -13.02 -8.22
C GLU A 207 0.83 -13.05 -7.30
N GLN A 208 0.92 -13.76 -6.16
CA GLN A 208 -0.17 -13.77 -5.17
C GLN A 208 -0.33 -12.39 -4.54
N ARG A 209 0.77 -11.74 -4.14
CA ARG A 209 0.76 -10.40 -3.54
C ARG A 209 0.21 -9.35 -4.50
N ALA A 210 0.72 -9.29 -5.72
CA ALA A 210 0.22 -8.37 -6.75
C ALA A 210 -1.27 -8.63 -7.07
N THR A 211 -1.69 -9.90 -7.13
CA THR A 211 -3.11 -10.25 -7.36
C THR A 211 -3.98 -9.80 -6.18
N ALA A 212 -3.51 -9.95 -4.96
CA ALA A 212 -4.23 -9.53 -3.76
C ALA A 212 -4.40 -8.01 -3.74
N TRP A 213 -3.34 -7.24 -3.99
CA TRP A 213 -3.42 -5.80 -4.10
C TRP A 213 -4.40 -5.35 -5.19
N ASN A 214 -4.28 -5.92 -6.40
CA ASN A 214 -5.21 -5.62 -7.50
C ASN A 214 -6.66 -5.94 -7.15
N THR A 215 -6.93 -7.03 -6.42
CA THR A 215 -8.29 -7.35 -5.95
C THR A 215 -8.89 -6.22 -5.13
N GLY A 216 -8.13 -5.67 -4.20
CA GLY A 216 -8.53 -4.52 -3.41
C GLY A 216 -8.73 -3.26 -4.26
N PHE A 217 -7.75 -2.98 -5.11
CA PHE A 217 -7.76 -1.79 -5.96
C PHE A 217 -8.93 -1.78 -6.96
N GLU A 218 -9.23 -2.91 -7.59
CA GLU A 218 -10.34 -3.00 -8.54
C GLU A 218 -11.71 -2.95 -7.86
N SER A 219 -11.84 -3.58 -6.68
CA SER A 219 -13.12 -3.64 -5.97
C SER A 219 -13.45 -2.37 -5.19
N GLY A 220 -12.45 -1.75 -4.54
CA GLY A 220 -12.62 -0.68 -3.57
C GLY A 220 -13.39 -1.11 -2.30
N ASP A 221 -13.73 -2.39 -2.17
CA ASP A 221 -14.54 -2.93 -1.07
C ASP A 221 -13.67 -3.84 -0.16
N PRO A 222 -13.44 -3.46 1.10
CA PRO A 222 -12.70 -4.29 2.05
C PRO A 222 -13.29 -5.69 2.24
N ALA A 223 -14.59 -5.88 2.00
CA ALA A 223 -15.21 -7.20 2.10
C ALA A 223 -14.68 -8.20 1.05
N ALA A 224 -14.20 -7.72 -0.11
CA ALA A 224 -13.57 -8.56 -1.12
C ALA A 224 -12.29 -9.24 -0.60
N CYS A 225 -11.60 -8.60 0.37
CA CYS A 225 -10.37 -9.12 0.95
C CYS A 225 -10.57 -10.33 1.89
N ASN A 226 -11.80 -10.60 2.33
CA ASN A 226 -12.09 -11.73 3.20
C ASN A 226 -11.82 -13.09 2.55
N GLN A 227 -11.78 -13.16 1.21
CA GLN A 227 -11.46 -14.40 0.49
C GLN A 227 -10.08 -14.96 0.85
N PHE A 228 -9.12 -14.12 1.20
CA PHE A 228 -7.77 -14.56 1.54
C PHE A 228 -7.69 -15.29 2.89
N LEU A 229 -8.60 -15.03 3.82
CA LEU A 229 -8.73 -15.75 5.09
C LEU A 229 -9.68 -16.95 5.03
N SER A 230 -10.45 -17.10 3.97
CA SER A 230 -11.44 -18.19 3.84
C SER A 230 -10.95 -19.38 3.03
N ALA A 231 -9.75 -19.32 2.43
CA ALA A 231 -9.21 -20.30 1.50
C ALA A 231 -8.22 -21.26 2.18
N ALA A 232 -8.67 -21.97 3.22
CA ALA A 232 -7.91 -23.10 3.78
C ALA A 232 -8.73 -24.40 3.68
#